data_c14a53f079e8a85541b2e98775bd90c2
#
_entry.id   c14a53f079e8a85541b2e98775bd90c2
#
_cell.length_a   1.000
_cell.length_b   1.000
_cell.length_c   1.000
_cell.angle_alpha   90.00
_cell.angle_beta   90.00
_cell.angle_gamma   90.00
#
_symmetry.space_group_name_H-M   'P 1'
#
loop_
_entity.id
_entity.type
_entity.pdbx_description
1 polymer ?
#
loop_
_entity_poly.entity_id
_entity_poly.type
_entity_poly.pdbx_seq_one_letter_code
_entity_poly.pdbx_strand_id
1 'polypeptide(L)'
;MEKKDIESKEEKKRRKREKKEKKKRKRDSVEPSASSVSSQANQNTEQKVKRLDDEETNGNSNDSPEISGPRTPFQRKQASILLSLVPSAMTNTAKAMHACMQSMLLKYSDGLGGVLLSFDNIKVDKSKNGGSVGRVLNEMPHIHFYVICDVFVFNPSIGTTLTGVVNETFPSHVGLLVHELFNAMISAEYLRESGFVFDIDLNEWSKEDTMTPISSGDSIQFTVERLHECNGLISLECKDPVIS
;
A
#
# COMPACT_ATOMS: atom_id res chain seq x y z
N MET A 1 31.54 36.91 -56.49
CA MET A 1 31.52 35.57 -55.81
C MET A 1 30.67 35.53 -54.54
N GLU A 2 30.36 36.65 -53.90
CA GLU A 2 29.65 36.69 -52.60
C GLU A 2 28.12 36.37 -52.63
N LYS A 3 27.43 36.59 -53.78
CA LYS A 3 25.95 36.32 -53.83
C LYS A 3 25.58 34.84 -53.78
N LYS A 4 26.43 33.92 -54.28
CA LYS A 4 26.13 32.46 -54.27
C LYS A 4 26.28 31.82 -52.88
N ASP A 5 27.12 32.39 -52.03
CA ASP A 5 27.34 31.86 -50.66
C ASP A 5 26.25 32.24 -49.68
N ILE A 6 25.58 33.38 -49.92
CA ILE A 6 24.47 33.86 -49.08
C ILE A 6 23.21 33.04 -49.38
N GLU A 7 22.92 32.75 -50.64
CA GLU A 7 21.77 31.97 -51.08
C GLU A 7 21.85 30.50 -50.58
N SER A 8 23.02 29.91 -50.57
CA SER A 8 23.33 28.58 -50.03
C SER A 8 23.11 28.48 -48.51
N LYS A 9 23.43 29.55 -47.77
CA LYS A 9 23.21 29.59 -46.32
C LYS A 9 21.74 29.76 -45.93
N GLU A 10 21.00 30.55 -46.69
CA GLU A 10 19.54 30.71 -46.47
C GLU A 10 18.78 29.46 -46.79
N GLU A 11 19.08 28.74 -47.85
CA GLU A 11 18.46 27.47 -48.20
C GLU A 11 18.70 26.38 -47.13
N LYS A 12 19.91 26.28 -46.58
CA LYS A 12 20.21 25.38 -45.46
C LYS A 12 19.42 25.73 -44.17
N LYS A 13 19.23 27.03 -43.92
CA LYS A 13 18.47 27.51 -42.77
C LYS A 13 16.97 27.22 -42.92
N ARG A 14 16.43 27.32 -44.13
CA ARG A 14 15.05 26.98 -44.48
C ARG A 14 14.77 25.49 -44.34
N ARG A 15 15.65 24.61 -44.87
CA ARG A 15 15.54 23.13 -44.72
C ARG A 15 15.63 22.69 -43.26
N LYS A 16 16.38 23.39 -42.42
CA LYS A 16 16.50 23.10 -40.99
C LYS A 16 15.25 23.50 -40.19
N ARG A 17 14.59 24.59 -40.61
CA ARG A 17 13.30 25.02 -40.03
C ARG A 17 12.17 24.05 -40.41
N GLU A 18 12.11 23.63 -41.68
CA GLU A 18 11.10 22.68 -42.16
C GLU A 18 11.21 21.28 -41.50
N LYS A 19 12.42 20.80 -41.27
CA LYS A 19 12.64 19.55 -40.51
C LYS A 19 12.21 19.67 -39.04
N LYS A 20 12.36 20.85 -38.45
CA LYS A 20 11.97 21.10 -37.05
C LYS A 20 10.45 21.18 -36.90
N GLU A 21 9.78 21.77 -37.90
CA GLU A 21 8.32 21.87 -37.96
C GLU A 21 7.64 20.52 -38.23
N LYS A 22 8.20 19.71 -39.14
CA LYS A 22 7.72 18.32 -39.36
C LYS A 22 7.90 17.44 -38.13
N LYS A 23 8.96 17.67 -37.33
CA LYS A 23 9.18 16.92 -36.07
C LYS A 23 8.23 17.37 -34.95
N LYS A 24 7.78 18.64 -34.98
CA LYS A 24 6.78 19.17 -34.05
C LYS A 24 5.38 18.66 -34.40
N ARG A 25 5.01 18.67 -35.69
CA ARG A 25 3.72 18.14 -36.16
C ARG A 25 3.55 16.62 -35.91
N LYS A 26 4.66 15.83 -35.90
CA LYS A 26 4.64 14.43 -35.51
C LYS A 26 4.50 14.19 -33.99
N ARG A 27 4.75 15.21 -33.17
CA ARG A 27 4.52 15.12 -31.71
C ARG A 27 3.11 15.53 -31.31
N ASP A 28 2.48 16.43 -32.07
CA ASP A 28 1.15 16.96 -31.79
C ASP A 28 0.02 16.14 -32.43
N SER A 29 0.35 15.12 -33.24
CA SER A 29 -0.62 14.22 -33.89
C SER A 29 -0.82 12.88 -33.16
N VAL A 30 -0.36 12.76 -31.91
CA VAL A 30 -0.68 11.65 -31.02
C VAL A 30 -1.60 12.18 -29.93
N GLU A 31 -2.83 12.50 -30.31
CA GLU A 31 -3.92 12.49 -29.34
C GLU A 31 -4.24 11.03 -28.99
N PRO A 32 -4.35 10.67 -27.71
CA PRO A 32 -4.83 9.36 -27.34
C PRO A 32 -6.33 9.34 -27.53
N SER A 33 -6.78 8.68 -28.58
CA SER A 33 -8.17 8.21 -28.67
C SER A 33 -8.44 7.37 -27.43
N ALA A 34 -9.35 7.85 -26.59
CA ALA A 34 -9.95 7.10 -25.53
C ALA A 34 -10.70 5.90 -26.14
N SER A 35 -10.05 4.77 -26.18
CA SER A 35 -10.69 3.46 -26.34
C SER A 35 -10.08 2.55 -25.29
N SER A 36 -10.91 2.25 -24.29
CA SER A 36 -10.94 1.00 -23.52
C SER A 36 -9.73 0.08 -23.73
N VAL A 37 -8.62 0.37 -23.08
CA VAL A 37 -7.66 -0.65 -22.73
C VAL A 37 -8.01 -1.06 -21.32
N SER A 38 -8.80 -2.16 -21.30
CA SER A 38 -8.98 -2.99 -20.12
C SER A 38 -7.69 -3.05 -19.29
N SER A 39 -7.85 -2.73 -18.04
CA SER A 39 -6.98 -3.01 -16.90
C SER A 39 -6.57 -4.50 -16.87
N GLN A 40 -5.60 -4.89 -17.69
CA GLN A 40 -4.99 -6.22 -17.68
C GLN A 40 -3.48 -6.16 -17.46
N ALA A 41 -3.00 -5.27 -16.64
CA ALA A 41 -1.58 -5.20 -16.34
C ALA A 41 -1.28 -5.16 -14.84
N ASN A 42 -2.12 -5.77 -14.00
CA ASN A 42 -1.77 -6.02 -12.60
C ASN A 42 -2.43 -7.26 -11.99
N GLN A 43 -2.81 -8.23 -12.82
CA GLN A 43 -3.16 -9.54 -12.32
C GLN A 43 -1.97 -10.45 -12.58
N ASN A 44 -1.12 -10.62 -11.61
CA ASN A 44 -0.39 -11.84 -11.27
C ASN A 44 0.87 -11.52 -10.47
N THR A 45 0.67 -10.99 -9.29
CA THR A 45 1.61 -11.26 -8.23
C THR A 45 0.79 -11.71 -7.02
N GLU A 46 0.04 -12.80 -7.17
CA GLU A 46 -0.36 -13.57 -6.01
C GLU A 46 0.91 -14.14 -5.39
N GLN A 47 1.54 -13.31 -4.59
CA GLN A 47 2.65 -13.73 -3.78
C GLN A 47 2.06 -14.59 -2.67
N LYS A 48 2.17 -15.92 -2.86
CA LYS A 48 1.72 -16.88 -1.87
C LYS A 48 2.63 -16.81 -0.66
N VAL A 49 2.26 -15.97 0.28
CA VAL A 49 2.89 -15.93 1.60
C VAL A 49 2.35 -17.12 2.38
N LYS A 50 3.22 -18.06 2.72
CA LYS A 50 2.89 -19.13 3.67
C LYS A 50 3.47 -18.74 5.03
N ARG A 51 2.63 -18.79 6.04
CA ARG A 51 3.10 -18.81 7.43
C ARG A 51 3.90 -20.10 7.59
N LEU A 52 5.01 -20.03 8.27
CA LEU A 52 5.67 -21.21 8.80
C LEU A 52 4.88 -21.57 10.07
N ASP A 53 3.84 -22.37 9.91
CA ASP A 53 3.23 -23.03 11.05
C ASP A 53 4.19 -24.14 11.44
N ASP A 54 4.60 -24.14 12.68
CA ASP A 54 5.51 -25.12 13.25
C ASP A 54 4.91 -26.51 13.11
N GLU A 55 5.72 -27.47 12.65
CA GLU A 55 5.39 -28.89 12.67
C GLU A 55 5.08 -29.32 14.11
N GLU A 56 4.00 -30.06 14.22
CA GLU A 56 3.58 -30.75 15.43
C GLU A 56 4.73 -31.48 16.11
N THR A 57 5.14 -31.02 17.27
CA THR A 57 5.72 -31.87 18.30
C THR A 57 4.74 -32.04 19.43
N ASN A 58 4.26 -33.23 19.49
CA ASN A 58 3.38 -33.78 20.48
C ASN A 58 3.87 -33.56 21.94
N GLY A 59 3.00 -33.04 22.78
CA GLY A 59 3.00 -33.31 24.20
C GLY A 59 3.71 -32.35 25.13
N ASN A 60 3.05 -31.37 25.68
CA ASN A 60 2.76 -31.31 27.10
C ASN A 60 2.06 -30.00 27.46
N SER A 61 0.93 -30.10 28.10
CA SER A 61 0.20 -29.01 28.74
C SER A 61 1.11 -28.23 29.70
N ASN A 62 1.41 -26.97 29.38
CA ASN A 62 1.71 -25.96 30.37
C ASN A 62 0.90 -24.70 30.01
N ASP A 63 -0.15 -24.53 30.76
CA ASP A 63 -0.96 -23.36 30.92
C ASP A 63 -0.05 -22.18 31.26
N SER A 64 0.32 -21.40 30.26
CA SER A 64 0.99 -20.11 30.46
C SER A 64 -0.10 -19.04 30.48
N PRO A 65 -0.18 -18.19 31.51
CA PRO A 65 -1.26 -17.21 31.62
C PRO A 65 -1.20 -16.26 30.42
N GLU A 66 -2.32 -16.14 29.72
CA GLU A 66 -2.54 -15.08 28.74
C GLU A 66 -2.26 -13.75 29.44
N ILE A 67 -1.12 -13.16 29.11
CA ILE A 67 -0.83 -11.78 29.49
C ILE A 67 -1.78 -10.94 28.67
N SER A 68 -2.91 -10.57 29.30
CA SER A 68 -3.87 -9.59 28.78
C SER A 68 -3.30 -8.18 28.88
N GLY A 69 -2.23 -7.93 28.15
CA GLY A 69 -1.74 -6.58 27.87
C GLY A 69 -2.48 -6.00 26.66
N PRO A 70 -2.50 -4.68 26.47
CA PRO A 70 -3.08 -4.06 25.31
C PRO A 70 -2.41 -4.66 24.05
N ARG A 71 -3.21 -5.30 23.20
CA ARG A 71 -2.70 -5.92 21.97
C ARG A 71 -2.23 -4.81 21.05
N THR A 72 -0.91 -4.69 20.91
CA THR A 72 -0.35 -3.72 19.97
C THR A 72 -0.70 -4.11 18.54
N PRO A 73 -1.12 -3.18 17.67
CA PRO A 73 -1.47 -3.45 16.29
C PRO A 73 -0.26 -3.79 15.42
N PHE A 74 0.93 -3.75 16.00
CA PHE A 74 2.20 -3.99 15.33
C PHE A 74 2.75 -5.35 15.68
N GLN A 75 3.18 -6.10 14.66
CA GLN A 75 3.72 -7.44 14.82
C GLN A 75 5.05 -7.59 14.08
N ARG A 76 6.04 -8.16 14.76
CA ARG A 76 7.27 -8.61 14.12
C ARG A 76 7.21 -10.12 13.94
N LYS A 77 7.45 -10.58 12.71
CA LYS A 77 7.43 -12.01 12.39
C LYS A 77 8.38 -12.33 11.26
N GLN A 78 8.78 -13.60 11.17
CA GLN A 78 9.51 -14.11 10.02
C GLN A 78 8.50 -14.57 8.96
N ALA A 79 8.76 -14.22 7.71
CA ALA A 79 7.90 -14.59 6.59
C ALA A 79 8.70 -15.24 5.46
N SER A 80 8.09 -16.22 4.80
CA SER A 80 8.61 -16.84 3.58
C SER A 80 7.79 -16.35 2.41
N ILE A 81 8.42 -15.58 1.52
CA ILE A 81 7.76 -14.85 0.42
C ILE A 81 8.30 -15.36 -0.91
N LEU A 82 7.41 -15.58 -1.89
CA LEU A 82 7.79 -15.89 -3.26
C LEU A 82 7.98 -14.58 -4.04
N LEU A 83 9.22 -14.31 -4.46
CA LEU A 83 9.55 -13.16 -5.30
C LEU A 83 9.72 -13.58 -6.75
N SER A 84 9.17 -12.78 -7.67
CA SER A 84 9.29 -13.00 -9.11
C SER A 84 10.18 -11.92 -9.72
N LEU A 85 11.37 -12.30 -10.16
CA LEU A 85 12.35 -11.37 -10.71
C LEU A 85 12.44 -11.51 -12.24
N VAL A 86 12.59 -10.39 -12.91
CA VAL A 86 12.86 -10.38 -14.37
C VAL A 86 14.27 -10.89 -14.64
N PRO A 87 14.54 -11.57 -15.77
CA PRO A 87 15.87 -12.09 -16.10
C PRO A 87 16.98 -11.04 -16.08
N SER A 88 16.69 -9.81 -16.49
CA SER A 88 17.63 -8.70 -16.47
C SER A 88 18.11 -8.31 -15.05
N ALA A 89 17.33 -8.62 -14.03
CA ALA A 89 17.66 -8.37 -12.63
C ALA A 89 18.69 -9.37 -12.05
N MET A 90 19.00 -10.44 -12.79
CA MET A 90 19.92 -11.49 -12.33
C MET A 90 21.39 -11.04 -12.23
N THR A 91 21.74 -9.92 -12.84
CA THR A 91 23.10 -9.32 -12.69
C THR A 91 23.40 -8.94 -11.23
N ASN A 92 22.36 -8.56 -10.45
CA ASN A 92 22.47 -8.30 -9.02
C ASN A 92 21.19 -8.75 -8.30
N THR A 93 21.11 -10.03 -8.06
CA THR A 93 19.92 -10.69 -7.47
C THR A 93 19.56 -10.13 -6.09
N ALA A 94 20.56 -9.84 -5.25
CA ALA A 94 20.30 -9.28 -3.91
C ALA A 94 19.63 -7.88 -3.99
N LYS A 95 20.15 -7.00 -4.87
CA LYS A 95 19.54 -5.69 -5.09
C LYS A 95 18.13 -5.81 -5.68
N ALA A 96 17.93 -6.75 -6.58
CA ALA A 96 16.62 -6.98 -7.20
C ALA A 96 15.59 -7.51 -6.20
N MET A 97 15.97 -8.45 -5.33
CA MET A 97 15.12 -8.93 -4.24
C MET A 97 14.74 -7.80 -3.29
N HIS A 98 15.71 -6.97 -2.91
CA HIS A 98 15.46 -5.82 -2.06
C HIS A 98 14.50 -4.81 -2.72
N ALA A 99 14.70 -4.48 -3.99
CA ALA A 99 13.80 -3.59 -4.74
C ALA A 99 12.38 -4.17 -4.86
N CYS A 100 12.25 -5.48 -5.05
CA CYS A 100 10.95 -6.16 -5.07
C CYS A 100 10.25 -6.04 -3.71
N MET A 101 10.96 -6.28 -2.61
CA MET A 101 10.41 -6.09 -1.26
C MET A 101 10.03 -4.64 -0.97
N GLN A 102 10.84 -3.66 -1.44
CA GLN A 102 10.51 -2.25 -1.31
C GLN A 102 9.19 -1.89 -2.01
N SER A 103 8.88 -2.50 -3.14
CA SER A 103 7.61 -2.26 -3.84
C SER A 103 6.38 -2.78 -3.11
N MET A 104 6.58 -3.64 -2.10
CA MET A 104 5.52 -4.17 -1.24
C MET A 104 5.29 -3.35 0.04
N LEU A 105 6.19 -2.41 0.35
CA LEU A 105 6.04 -1.55 1.52
C LEU A 105 4.74 -0.76 1.46
N LEU A 106 4.13 -0.57 2.61
CA LEU A 106 2.86 0.14 2.83
C LEU A 106 1.67 -0.47 2.07
N LYS A 107 1.80 -1.71 1.61
CA LYS A 107 0.71 -2.46 1.00
C LYS A 107 0.24 -3.57 1.93
N TYR A 108 -1.07 -3.76 1.94
CA TYR A 108 -1.69 -4.88 2.61
C TYR A 108 -1.40 -6.18 1.85
N SER A 109 -1.19 -7.24 2.58
CA SER A 109 -1.00 -8.57 2.03
C SER A 109 -1.67 -9.60 2.93
N ASP A 110 -2.63 -10.36 2.39
CA ASP A 110 -3.32 -11.44 3.11
C ASP A 110 -2.33 -12.47 3.65
N GLY A 111 -1.33 -12.80 2.86
CA GLY A 111 -0.33 -13.76 3.28
C GLY A 111 0.55 -13.26 4.43
N LEU A 112 0.75 -11.95 4.56
CA LEU A 112 1.36 -11.34 5.73
C LEU A 112 0.33 -11.04 6.83
N GLY A 113 -0.96 -11.08 6.51
CA GLY A 113 -2.04 -10.72 7.43
C GLY A 113 -1.87 -9.30 7.97
N GLY A 114 -1.56 -8.34 7.10
CA GLY A 114 -1.38 -6.95 7.49
C GLY A 114 -0.60 -6.14 6.47
N VAL A 115 -0.36 -4.86 6.79
CA VAL A 115 0.41 -3.93 5.96
C VAL A 115 1.90 -4.05 6.30
N LEU A 116 2.72 -4.30 5.29
CA LEU A 116 4.17 -4.37 5.46
C LEU A 116 4.76 -2.98 5.70
N LEU A 117 5.30 -2.74 6.89
CA LEU A 117 5.93 -1.47 7.26
C LEU A 117 7.45 -1.46 7.03
N SER A 118 8.10 -2.55 7.38
CA SER A 118 9.52 -2.71 7.16
C SER A 118 9.90 -4.19 7.01
N PHE A 119 11.05 -4.42 6.43
CA PHE A 119 11.62 -5.76 6.28
C PHE A 119 13.12 -5.72 6.48
N ASP A 120 13.68 -6.83 6.92
CA ASP A 120 15.12 -7.01 7.15
C ASP A 120 15.54 -8.46 6.88
N ASN A 121 16.85 -8.71 6.87
CA ASN A 121 17.44 -10.06 6.79
C ASN A 121 16.96 -10.92 5.62
N ILE A 122 16.81 -10.33 4.42
CA ILE A 122 16.38 -11.08 3.23
C ILE A 122 17.40 -12.17 2.90
N LYS A 123 16.97 -13.42 2.91
CA LYS A 123 17.79 -14.59 2.58
C LYS A 123 17.02 -15.51 1.64
N VAL A 124 17.72 -16.13 0.70
CA VAL A 124 17.12 -17.14 -0.17
C VAL A 124 16.81 -18.38 0.69
N ASP A 125 15.57 -18.83 0.63
CA ASP A 125 15.15 -20.07 1.28
C ASP A 125 15.69 -21.27 0.50
N LYS A 126 16.84 -21.79 0.94
CA LYS A 126 17.52 -22.88 0.28
C LYS A 126 16.70 -24.18 0.31
N SER A 127 15.86 -24.38 1.31
CA SER A 127 15.02 -25.57 1.46
C SER A 127 13.93 -25.62 0.41
N LYS A 128 13.22 -24.53 0.23
CA LYS A 128 12.11 -24.41 -0.74
C LYS A 128 12.60 -24.30 -2.17
N ASN A 129 13.75 -23.66 -2.40
CA ASN A 129 14.32 -23.51 -3.73
C ASN A 129 15.15 -24.71 -4.20
N GLY A 130 15.53 -25.64 -3.31
CA GLY A 130 16.48 -26.70 -3.61
C GLY A 130 17.91 -26.19 -3.74
N GLY A 131 18.27 -25.18 -2.95
CA GLY A 131 19.56 -24.50 -2.97
C GLY A 131 19.43 -22.98 -3.14
N SER A 132 20.49 -22.33 -3.57
CA SER A 132 20.50 -20.86 -3.82
C SER A 132 20.10 -20.53 -5.26
N VAL A 133 19.17 -21.26 -5.86
CA VAL A 133 18.75 -21.15 -7.26
C VAL A 133 17.32 -20.66 -7.36
N GLY A 134 17.02 -19.91 -8.40
CA GLY A 134 15.65 -19.55 -8.76
C GLY A 134 15.02 -20.59 -9.69
N ARG A 135 13.71 -20.63 -9.74
CA ARG A 135 12.94 -21.52 -10.62
C ARG A 135 12.27 -20.74 -11.71
N VAL A 136 12.35 -21.23 -12.92
CA VAL A 136 11.54 -20.76 -14.05
C VAL A 136 10.34 -21.69 -14.18
N LEU A 137 9.14 -21.11 -14.14
CA LEU A 137 7.90 -21.84 -14.36
C LEU A 137 7.56 -21.79 -15.86
N ASN A 138 6.91 -22.86 -16.35
CA ASN A 138 6.52 -22.94 -17.75
C ASN A 138 5.75 -21.69 -18.20
N GLU A 139 6.13 -21.15 -19.37
CA GLU A 139 5.50 -19.99 -20.02
C GLU A 139 5.64 -18.65 -19.28
N MET A 140 6.29 -18.61 -18.10
CA MET A 140 6.51 -17.38 -17.37
C MET A 140 7.93 -16.84 -17.59
N PRO A 141 8.08 -15.55 -17.98
CA PRO A 141 9.38 -14.97 -18.24
C PRO A 141 10.16 -14.60 -16.96
N HIS A 142 9.61 -14.88 -15.80
CA HIS A 142 10.19 -14.50 -14.51
C HIS A 142 10.90 -15.68 -13.84
N ILE A 143 11.89 -15.34 -13.03
CA ILE A 143 12.60 -16.30 -12.18
C ILE A 143 12.07 -16.14 -10.76
N HIS A 144 11.57 -17.22 -10.19
CA HIS A 144 10.91 -17.26 -8.90
C HIS A 144 11.88 -17.72 -7.81
N PHE A 145 11.92 -16.96 -6.71
CA PHE A 145 12.70 -17.27 -5.53
C PHE A 145 11.83 -17.24 -4.28
N TYR A 146 11.88 -18.26 -3.48
CA TYR A 146 11.42 -18.19 -2.10
C TYR A 146 12.48 -17.50 -1.26
N VAL A 147 12.10 -16.45 -0.56
CA VAL A 147 12.96 -15.74 0.37
C VAL A 147 12.38 -15.79 1.78
N ILE A 148 13.25 -15.85 2.76
CA ILE A 148 12.91 -15.69 4.18
C ILE A 148 13.38 -14.31 4.58
N CYS A 149 12.53 -13.55 5.25
CA CYS A 149 12.85 -12.23 5.78
C CYS A 149 12.11 -11.98 7.10
N ASP A 150 12.70 -11.13 7.92
CA ASP A 150 12.03 -10.58 9.09
C ASP A 150 11.16 -9.41 8.63
N VAL A 151 9.89 -9.41 8.98
CA VAL A 151 8.93 -8.38 8.59
C VAL A 151 8.29 -7.76 9.82
N PHE A 152 8.04 -6.46 9.72
CA PHE A 152 7.25 -5.70 10.68
C PHE A 152 5.98 -5.26 9.99
N VAL A 153 4.83 -5.67 10.54
CA VAL A 153 3.53 -5.46 9.93
C VAL A 153 2.58 -4.74 10.88
N PHE A 154 1.72 -3.91 10.29
CA PHE A 154 0.58 -3.31 10.96
C PHE A 154 -0.65 -4.19 10.71
N ASN A 155 -1.19 -4.76 11.76
CA ASN A 155 -2.34 -5.65 11.73
C ASN A 155 -3.23 -5.39 12.95
N PRO A 156 -4.04 -4.33 12.93
CA PRO A 156 -5.00 -4.08 13.99
C PRO A 156 -6.09 -5.17 13.98
N SER A 157 -6.33 -5.76 15.13
CA SER A 157 -7.41 -6.74 15.31
C SER A 157 -8.73 -6.02 15.57
N ILE A 158 -9.84 -6.63 15.18
CA ILE A 158 -11.19 -6.17 15.57
C ILE A 158 -11.26 -6.10 17.11
N GLY A 159 -11.85 -5.03 17.63
CA GLY A 159 -11.90 -4.73 19.06
C GLY A 159 -10.66 -4.06 19.63
N THR A 160 -9.64 -3.81 18.82
CA THR A 160 -8.44 -3.04 19.27
C THR A 160 -8.80 -1.56 19.35
N THR A 161 -8.41 -0.93 20.46
CA THR A 161 -8.56 0.52 20.65
C THR A 161 -7.34 1.23 20.05
N LEU A 162 -7.61 2.21 19.19
CA LEU A 162 -6.60 3.04 18.53
C LEU A 162 -6.95 4.51 18.70
N THR A 163 -5.96 5.37 18.42
CA THR A 163 -6.14 6.81 18.39
C THR A 163 -5.84 7.32 16.99
N GLY A 164 -6.69 8.19 16.49
CA GLY A 164 -6.52 8.84 15.19
C GLY A 164 -6.76 10.33 15.29
N VAL A 165 -6.24 11.06 14.33
CA VAL A 165 -6.43 12.51 14.19
C VAL A 165 -7.50 12.76 13.13
N VAL A 166 -8.45 13.63 13.44
CA VAL A 166 -9.52 14.00 12.51
C VAL A 166 -8.92 14.71 11.30
N ASN A 167 -9.17 14.18 10.12
CA ASN A 167 -8.75 14.77 8.86
C ASN A 167 -9.89 15.60 8.24
N GLU A 168 -11.05 14.98 8.09
CA GLU A 168 -12.21 15.61 7.46
C GLU A 168 -13.51 15.16 8.13
N THR A 169 -14.50 16.04 8.16
CA THR A 169 -15.85 15.77 8.70
C THR A 169 -16.88 15.86 7.60
N PHE A 170 -17.74 14.85 7.49
CA PHE A 170 -18.84 14.80 6.53
C PHE A 170 -20.14 14.43 7.23
N PRO A 171 -21.32 14.76 6.69
CA PRO A 171 -22.61 14.33 7.26
C PRO A 171 -22.76 12.80 7.38
N SER A 172 -22.05 12.04 6.55
CA SER A 172 -22.10 10.59 6.50
C SER A 172 -21.07 9.90 7.39
N HIS A 173 -19.96 10.57 7.71
CA HIS A 173 -18.87 9.99 8.49
C HIS A 173 -17.86 11.04 8.94
N VAL A 174 -17.01 10.68 9.89
CA VAL A 174 -15.79 11.42 10.25
C VAL A 174 -14.59 10.60 9.78
N GLY A 175 -13.73 11.23 8.97
CA GLY A 175 -12.49 10.66 8.50
C GLY A 175 -11.35 10.92 9.48
N LEU A 176 -10.56 9.89 9.75
CA LEU A 176 -9.44 9.91 10.70
C LEU A 176 -8.17 9.39 10.04
N LEU A 177 -7.03 9.86 10.52
CA LEU A 177 -5.71 9.30 10.19
C LEU A 177 -5.09 8.65 11.44
N VAL A 178 -4.81 7.37 11.34
CA VAL A 178 -4.12 6.59 12.37
C VAL A 178 -2.63 6.55 12.05
N HIS A 179 -1.80 6.95 13.01
CA HIS A 179 -0.35 7.08 12.84
C HIS A 179 0.05 7.91 11.59
N GLU A 180 -0.75 8.92 11.24
CA GLU A 180 -0.53 9.80 10.07
C GLU A 180 -0.50 9.07 8.70
N LEU A 181 -0.86 7.80 8.67
CA LEU A 181 -0.68 6.94 7.51
C LEU A 181 -1.93 6.17 7.11
N PHE A 182 -2.65 5.62 8.07
CA PHE A 182 -3.76 4.71 7.79
C PHE A 182 -5.10 5.44 7.89
N ASN A 183 -5.92 5.29 6.86
CA ASN A 183 -7.27 5.84 6.86
C ASN A 183 -8.16 5.06 7.82
N ALA A 184 -8.90 5.80 8.61
CA ALA A 184 -9.96 5.27 9.46
C ALA A 184 -11.21 6.14 9.30
N MET A 185 -12.38 5.57 9.51
CA MET A 185 -13.65 6.30 9.45
C MET A 185 -14.58 5.84 10.56
N ILE A 186 -15.35 6.78 11.08
CA ILE A 186 -16.47 6.51 11.98
C ILE A 186 -17.74 6.90 11.25
N SER A 187 -18.62 5.94 10.99
CA SER A 187 -19.87 6.21 10.28
C SER A 187 -20.82 7.07 11.11
N ALA A 188 -21.72 7.79 10.43
CA ALA A 188 -22.75 8.59 11.09
C ALA A 188 -23.64 7.77 12.04
N GLU A 189 -23.81 6.46 11.78
CA GLU A 189 -24.55 5.56 12.64
C GLU A 189 -23.86 5.43 13.99
N TYR A 190 -22.57 5.08 14.03
CA TYR A 190 -21.78 4.96 15.27
C TYR A 190 -21.59 6.30 16.00
N LEU A 191 -21.50 7.40 15.26
CA LEU A 191 -21.46 8.74 15.86
C LEU A 191 -22.76 9.05 16.62
N ARG A 192 -23.92 8.80 16.01
CA ARG A 192 -25.23 9.01 16.66
C ARG A 192 -25.44 8.09 17.85
N GLU A 193 -25.06 6.82 17.75
CA GLU A 193 -25.10 5.88 18.87
C GLU A 193 -24.25 6.35 20.06
N SER A 194 -23.18 7.07 19.78
CA SER A 194 -22.27 7.65 20.78
C SER A 194 -22.69 9.05 21.27
N GLY A 195 -23.88 9.52 20.87
CA GLY A 195 -24.45 10.81 21.33
C GLY A 195 -23.90 12.02 20.58
N PHE A 196 -23.45 11.85 19.33
CA PHE A 196 -23.07 12.98 18.47
C PHE A 196 -24.21 13.33 17.52
N VAL A 197 -24.42 14.62 17.30
CA VAL A 197 -25.41 15.20 16.39
C VAL A 197 -24.71 16.01 15.33
N PHE A 198 -25.15 15.89 14.09
CA PHE A 198 -24.63 16.68 12.98
C PHE A 198 -25.42 18.00 12.85
N ASP A 199 -24.73 19.11 12.96
CA ASP A 199 -25.26 20.43 12.68
C ASP A 199 -25.10 20.75 11.20
N ILE A 200 -26.22 20.91 10.50
CA ILE A 200 -26.26 21.16 9.05
C ILE A 200 -25.79 22.59 8.73
N ASP A 201 -26.07 23.54 9.62
CA ASP A 201 -25.76 24.95 9.39
C ASP A 201 -24.24 25.21 9.56
N LEU A 202 -23.62 24.56 10.54
CA LEU A 202 -22.19 24.63 10.81
C LEU A 202 -21.39 23.59 10.05
N ASN A 203 -22.05 22.57 9.49
CA ASN A 203 -21.44 21.41 8.83
C ASN A 203 -20.43 20.66 9.73
N GLU A 204 -20.77 20.51 11.00
CA GLU A 204 -19.91 19.91 12.03
C GLU A 204 -20.68 18.89 12.88
N TRP A 205 -19.96 17.91 13.39
CA TRP A 205 -20.46 16.99 14.41
C TRP A 205 -20.17 17.58 15.79
N SER A 206 -21.16 17.58 16.66
CA SER A 206 -21.02 18.00 18.06
C SER A 206 -21.59 16.96 19.01
N LYS A 207 -21.00 16.85 20.18
CA LYS A 207 -21.54 15.98 21.24
C LYS A 207 -22.74 16.64 21.88
N GLU A 208 -23.89 15.94 21.93
CA GLU A 208 -25.16 16.48 22.42
C GLU A 208 -25.06 17.02 23.85
N ASP A 209 -24.35 16.32 24.75
CA ASP A 209 -24.23 16.68 26.16
C ASP A 209 -23.38 17.92 26.41
N THR A 210 -22.28 18.08 25.67
CA THR A 210 -21.22 19.09 25.95
C THR A 210 -21.17 20.19 24.90
N MET A 211 -21.89 20.04 23.81
CA MET A 211 -21.81 20.93 22.62
C MET A 211 -20.37 21.09 22.11
N THR A 212 -19.53 20.12 22.33
CA THR A 212 -18.14 20.13 21.87
C THR A 212 -18.13 19.68 20.42
N PRO A 213 -17.71 20.52 19.46
CA PRO A 213 -17.62 20.14 18.06
C PRO A 213 -16.41 19.25 17.83
N ILE A 214 -16.51 18.40 16.80
CA ILE A 214 -15.38 17.64 16.26
C ILE A 214 -14.75 18.47 15.15
N SER A 215 -13.51 18.92 15.39
CA SER A 215 -12.77 19.76 14.45
C SER A 215 -11.61 18.98 13.82
N SER A 216 -11.21 19.39 12.61
CA SER A 216 -10.01 18.84 11.99
C SER A 216 -8.78 19.10 12.88
N GLY A 217 -7.99 18.06 13.11
CA GLY A 217 -6.84 18.06 14.01
C GLY A 217 -7.12 17.50 15.41
N ASP A 218 -8.37 17.29 15.77
CA ASP A 218 -8.73 16.69 17.07
C ASP A 218 -8.27 15.22 17.12
N SER A 219 -7.89 14.79 18.32
CA SER A 219 -7.51 13.40 18.58
C SER A 219 -8.71 12.63 19.11
N ILE A 220 -9.08 11.56 18.44
CA ILE A 220 -10.19 10.69 18.82
C ILE A 220 -9.67 9.28 19.06
N GLN A 221 -9.99 8.74 20.22
CA GLN A 221 -9.81 7.34 20.54
C GLN A 221 -11.06 6.57 20.09
N PHE A 222 -10.86 5.39 19.48
CA PHE A 222 -11.94 4.58 18.96
C PHE A 222 -11.59 3.10 18.99
N THR A 223 -12.58 2.26 18.79
CA THR A 223 -12.44 0.81 18.69
C THR A 223 -12.60 0.37 17.23
N VAL A 224 -11.69 -0.48 16.74
CA VAL A 224 -11.77 -1.04 15.38
C VAL A 224 -12.92 -2.04 15.31
N GLU A 225 -13.86 -1.80 14.39
CA GLU A 225 -14.99 -2.71 14.13
C GLU A 225 -14.74 -3.59 12.91
N ARG A 226 -14.22 -3.02 11.83
CA ARG A 226 -13.93 -3.74 10.58
C ARG A 226 -12.69 -3.23 9.90
N LEU A 227 -12.06 -4.09 9.12
CA LEU A 227 -10.99 -3.73 8.18
C LEU A 227 -11.52 -3.90 6.77
N HIS A 228 -11.34 -2.87 5.96
CA HIS A 228 -11.62 -2.89 4.54
C HIS A 228 -10.30 -2.83 3.77
N GLU A 229 -10.09 -3.78 2.88
CA GLU A 229 -8.94 -3.81 1.99
C GLU A 229 -9.41 -3.45 0.57
N CYS A 230 -8.69 -2.54 -0.07
CA CYS A 230 -8.91 -2.19 -1.45
C CYS A 230 -7.58 -1.90 -2.13
N ASN A 231 -7.22 -2.70 -3.14
CA ASN A 231 -5.99 -2.53 -3.93
C ASN A 231 -4.70 -2.42 -3.09
N GLY A 232 -4.60 -3.20 -2.02
CA GLY A 232 -3.44 -3.20 -1.12
C GLY A 232 -3.42 -2.04 -0.12
N LEU A 233 -4.46 -1.21 -0.08
CA LEU A 233 -4.66 -0.21 0.96
C LEU A 233 -5.66 -0.71 1.98
N ILE A 234 -5.46 -0.36 3.25
CA ILE A 234 -6.45 -0.65 4.29
C ILE A 234 -7.16 0.63 4.74
N SER A 235 -8.43 0.48 5.07
CA SER A 235 -9.23 1.47 5.77
C SER A 235 -9.91 0.80 6.95
N LEU A 236 -9.94 1.48 8.08
CA LEU A 236 -10.54 0.99 9.32
C LEU A 236 -11.93 1.58 9.46
N GLU A 237 -12.93 0.74 9.70
CA GLU A 237 -14.24 1.18 10.18
C GLU A 237 -14.23 1.09 11.71
N CYS A 238 -14.64 2.16 12.36
CA CYS A 238 -14.43 2.38 13.79
C CYS A 238 -15.73 2.74 14.48
N LYS A 239 -15.80 2.38 15.76
CA LYS A 239 -16.92 2.70 16.65
C LYS A 239 -16.45 3.23 17.99
N ASP A 240 -17.39 3.63 18.86
CA ASP A 240 -17.17 4.10 20.22
C ASP A 240 -16.16 5.27 20.29
N PRO A 241 -16.40 6.40 19.55
CA PRO A 241 -15.50 7.54 19.58
C PRO A 241 -15.47 8.23 20.95
N VAL A 242 -14.25 8.47 21.44
CA VAL A 242 -13.98 9.26 22.64
C VAL A 242 -13.03 10.38 22.27
N ILE A 243 -13.46 11.63 22.40
CA ILE A 243 -12.62 12.80 22.16
C ILE A 243 -11.61 12.90 23.31
N SER A 244 -10.34 13.02 22.99
CA SER A 244 -9.23 13.08 23.96
C SER A 244 -8.94 14.50 24.37
#